data_3f491d4ce7dab0e33b0fd838ef3dde23
#
_entry.id   3f491d4ce7dab0e33b0fd838ef3dde23
#
_cell.length_a   1.000
_cell.length_b   1.000
_cell.length_c   1.000
_cell.angle_alpha   90.00
_cell.angle_beta   90.00
_cell.angle_gamma   90.00
#
_symmetry.space_group_name_H-M   'P 1'
#
loop_
_entity.id
_entity.type
_entity.pdbx_description
1 polymer ?
#
loop_
_entity_poly.entity_id
_entity_poly.type
_entity_poly.pdbx_seq_one_letter_code
_entity_poly.pdbx_strand_id
1 'polypeptide(L)'
;MQSIIRTEHLNLWYGEHQALHDINMEIGANRITALIGPSGCGKTTFLKTINRMSDLVPNCRIEGSVQYNGTDIFAKDVDVTQLRTKIGMVFQKANPFPMSIYDNIAYGPRLQGIRSRAELDEIVEVSLKNAAIWDETKDRLKKSALSLSGGQQQRLCIARSLAVRPDVLLMDEPTSALDPSSTGKIEELALALKQNYTIVIVTHNMQQAARISDQTAFFLLGELIECGDTETLFSTPQDSRTEAYITGRFG
;
A
#
# COMPACT_ATOMS: atom_id res chain seq x y z
N MET A 1 7.28 -15.74 13.14
CA MET A 1 7.66 -14.55 12.31
C MET A 1 7.24 -13.31 13.06
N GLN A 2 7.98 -12.21 12.93
CA GLN A 2 7.61 -10.97 13.60
C GLN A 2 6.50 -10.28 12.79
N SER A 3 5.34 -10.08 13.40
CA SER A 3 4.25 -9.28 12.83
C SER A 3 4.58 -7.80 12.99
N ILE A 4 4.51 -7.02 11.90
CA ILE A 4 4.72 -5.57 11.93
C ILE A 4 3.40 -4.81 12.13
N ILE A 5 2.30 -5.37 11.59
CA ILE A 5 0.93 -4.86 11.78
C ILE A 5 0.06 -6.01 12.28
N ARG A 6 -0.75 -5.73 13.29
CA ARG A 6 -1.74 -6.66 13.84
C ARG A 6 -3.05 -5.94 14.06
N THR A 7 -4.14 -6.54 13.61
CA THR A 7 -5.49 -6.07 13.92
C THR A 7 -6.23 -7.09 14.78
N GLU A 8 -6.94 -6.59 15.78
CA GLU A 8 -7.75 -7.43 16.70
C GLU A 8 -9.14 -6.81 16.83
N HIS A 9 -10.15 -7.59 16.47
CA HIS A 9 -11.56 -7.22 16.54
C HIS A 9 -11.84 -5.88 15.86
N LEU A 10 -11.14 -5.60 14.73
CA LEU A 10 -11.27 -4.33 14.03
C LEU A 10 -12.62 -4.22 13.34
N ASN A 11 -13.41 -3.25 13.77
CA ASN A 11 -14.68 -2.88 13.19
C ASN A 11 -14.61 -1.42 12.73
N LEU A 12 -15.23 -1.08 11.60
CA LEU A 12 -15.26 0.29 11.09
C LEU A 12 -16.62 0.62 10.47
N TRP A 13 -17.10 1.83 10.79
CA TRP A 13 -18.35 2.38 10.25
C TRP A 13 -18.10 3.71 9.57
N TYR A 14 -18.82 3.94 8.48
CA TYR A 14 -19.03 5.25 7.85
C TYR A 14 -20.48 5.67 8.10
N GLY A 15 -20.71 6.55 9.07
CA GLY A 15 -22.06 6.84 9.57
C GLY A 15 -22.71 5.59 10.14
N GLU A 16 -23.84 5.17 9.57
CA GLU A 16 -24.56 3.94 9.98
C GLU A 16 -24.08 2.67 9.27
N HIS A 17 -23.35 2.82 8.15
CA HIS A 17 -22.87 1.68 7.37
C HIS A 17 -21.60 1.07 7.97
N GLN A 18 -21.68 -0.20 8.40
CA GLN A 18 -20.51 -0.94 8.83
C GLN A 18 -19.76 -1.48 7.60
N ALA A 19 -18.51 -1.06 7.45
CA ALA A 19 -17.67 -1.40 6.30
C ALA A 19 -16.64 -2.48 6.61
N LEU A 20 -16.28 -2.68 7.89
CA LEU A 20 -15.43 -3.78 8.33
C LEU A 20 -16.04 -4.45 9.55
N HIS A 21 -16.02 -5.80 9.56
CA HIS A 21 -16.64 -6.64 10.56
C HIS A 21 -15.59 -7.55 11.18
N ASP A 22 -15.20 -7.28 12.42
CA ASP A 22 -14.35 -8.13 13.28
C ASP A 22 -13.06 -8.64 12.59
N ILE A 23 -12.31 -7.74 11.94
CA ILE A 23 -11.10 -8.10 11.22
C ILE A 23 -9.96 -8.41 12.19
N ASN A 24 -9.51 -9.67 12.16
CA ASN A 24 -8.37 -10.19 12.91
C ASN A 24 -7.29 -10.63 11.92
N MET A 25 -6.19 -9.89 11.80
CA MET A 25 -5.16 -10.14 10.79
C MET A 25 -3.77 -9.77 11.28
N GLU A 26 -2.77 -10.55 10.87
CA GLU A 26 -1.36 -10.23 11.07
C GLU A 26 -0.66 -10.07 9.72
N ILE A 27 0.15 -9.02 9.62
CA ILE A 27 1.00 -8.73 8.45
C ILE A 27 2.45 -8.85 8.87
N GLY A 28 3.16 -9.79 8.25
CA GLY A 28 4.56 -10.07 8.53
C GLY A 28 5.50 -9.01 7.93
N ALA A 29 6.61 -8.74 8.62
CA ALA A 29 7.64 -7.82 8.14
C ALA A 29 8.35 -8.36 6.88
N ASN A 30 8.76 -7.43 5.98
CA ASN A 30 9.52 -7.71 4.76
C ASN A 30 8.87 -8.78 3.85
N ARG A 31 7.55 -8.64 3.67
CA ARG A 31 6.73 -9.51 2.82
C ARG A 31 5.74 -8.66 2.01
N ILE A 32 5.23 -9.28 0.96
CA ILE A 32 4.09 -8.74 0.22
C ILE A 32 2.83 -9.47 0.69
N THR A 33 1.88 -8.73 1.26
CA THR A 33 0.55 -9.21 1.58
C THR A 33 -0.44 -8.65 0.58
N ALA A 34 -1.12 -9.50 -0.18
CA ALA A 34 -2.17 -9.11 -1.10
C ALA A 34 -3.54 -9.16 -0.43
N LEU A 35 -4.34 -8.11 -0.61
CA LEU A 35 -5.76 -8.08 -0.23
C LEU A 35 -6.58 -8.26 -1.50
N ILE A 36 -7.32 -9.36 -1.60
CA ILE A 36 -8.18 -9.71 -2.74
C ILE A 36 -9.65 -9.76 -2.34
N GLY A 37 -10.55 -9.70 -3.32
CA GLY A 37 -12.00 -9.77 -3.13
C GLY A 37 -12.75 -8.85 -4.07
N PRO A 38 -14.08 -8.95 -4.15
CA PRO A 38 -14.90 -8.13 -5.04
C PRO A 38 -14.82 -6.64 -4.72
N SER A 39 -15.25 -5.80 -5.66
CA SER A 39 -15.32 -4.35 -5.45
C SER A 39 -16.26 -4.03 -4.29
N GLY A 40 -15.87 -3.07 -3.44
CA GLY A 40 -16.69 -2.65 -2.30
C GLY A 40 -16.66 -3.58 -1.07
N CYS A 41 -15.87 -4.66 -1.06
CA CYS A 41 -15.83 -5.60 0.07
C CYS A 41 -14.97 -5.16 1.27
N GLY A 42 -14.46 -3.90 1.32
CA GLY A 42 -13.75 -3.37 2.49
C GLY A 42 -12.22 -3.30 2.38
N LYS A 43 -11.57 -3.85 1.33
CA LYS A 43 -10.08 -3.86 1.18
C LYS A 43 -9.42 -2.49 1.32
N THR A 44 -9.87 -1.51 0.52
CA THR A 44 -9.37 -0.13 0.57
C THR A 44 -9.67 0.53 1.91
N THR A 45 -10.82 0.22 2.54
CA THR A 45 -11.15 0.69 3.88
C THR A 45 -10.15 0.14 4.90
N PHE A 46 -9.90 -1.16 4.88
CA PHE A 46 -8.89 -1.79 5.74
C PHE A 46 -7.51 -1.18 5.51
N LEU A 47 -7.07 -1.06 4.24
CA LEU A 47 -5.78 -0.47 3.90
C LEU A 47 -5.63 0.96 4.46
N LYS A 48 -6.67 1.81 4.30
CA LYS A 48 -6.69 3.20 4.80
C LYS A 48 -6.74 3.28 6.32
N THR A 49 -7.26 2.26 6.99
CA THR A 49 -7.30 2.22 8.46
C THR A 49 -5.90 2.04 9.04
N ILE A 50 -5.05 1.23 8.40
CA ILE A 50 -3.69 0.92 8.87
C ILE A 50 -2.81 2.17 9.03
N ASN A 51 -3.01 3.21 8.22
CA ASN A 51 -2.26 4.48 8.32
C ASN A 51 -3.12 5.68 8.75
N ARG A 52 -4.30 5.41 9.31
CA ARG A 52 -5.23 6.41 9.82
C ARG A 52 -5.74 7.40 8.77
N MET A 53 -5.71 7.02 7.46
CA MET A 53 -6.37 7.82 6.41
C MET A 53 -7.90 7.81 6.56
N SER A 54 -8.47 6.83 7.24
CA SER A 54 -9.89 6.78 7.63
C SER A 54 -10.31 7.95 8.51
N ASP A 55 -9.40 8.54 9.29
CA ASP A 55 -9.66 9.74 10.11
C ASP A 55 -10.09 10.96 9.29
N LEU A 56 -9.77 10.97 7.99
CA LEU A 56 -10.13 12.05 7.08
C LEU A 56 -11.57 11.93 6.55
N VAL A 57 -12.24 10.82 6.83
CA VAL A 57 -13.62 10.59 6.40
C VAL A 57 -14.57 11.03 7.51
N PRO A 58 -15.50 11.98 7.26
CA PRO A 58 -16.47 12.40 8.26
C PRO A 58 -17.31 11.22 8.78
N ASN A 59 -17.62 11.24 10.08
CA ASN A 59 -18.40 10.22 10.76
C ASN A 59 -17.83 8.80 10.65
N CYS A 60 -16.50 8.66 10.51
CA CYS A 60 -15.83 7.38 10.62
C CYS A 60 -15.69 7.00 12.10
N ARG A 61 -16.18 5.81 12.46
CA ARG A 61 -16.05 5.22 13.79
C ARG A 61 -15.28 3.90 13.67
N ILE A 62 -14.30 3.70 14.56
CA ILE A 62 -13.45 2.53 14.58
C ILE A 62 -13.50 1.93 15.99
N GLU A 63 -13.61 0.61 16.08
CA GLU A 63 -13.54 -0.17 17.31
C GLU A 63 -12.57 -1.34 17.10
N GLY A 64 -12.03 -1.87 18.21
CA GLY A 64 -10.97 -2.87 18.17
C GLY A 64 -9.59 -2.23 18.25
N SER A 65 -8.55 -2.96 17.85
CA SER A 65 -7.15 -2.53 17.93
C SER A 65 -6.45 -2.69 16.58
N VAL A 66 -5.62 -1.70 16.22
CA VAL A 66 -4.66 -1.79 15.11
C VAL A 66 -3.29 -1.45 15.68
N GLN A 67 -2.41 -2.42 15.68
CA GLN A 67 -1.06 -2.27 16.23
C GLN A 67 -0.03 -2.17 15.11
N TYR A 68 0.89 -1.23 15.25
CA TYR A 68 2.10 -1.12 14.46
C TYR A 68 3.30 -1.27 15.40
N ASN A 69 4.15 -2.28 15.15
CA ASN A 69 5.26 -2.65 16.04
C ASN A 69 4.84 -2.79 17.52
N GLY A 70 3.65 -3.36 17.78
CA GLY A 70 3.11 -3.58 19.12
C GLY A 70 2.49 -2.34 19.79
N THR A 71 2.46 -1.19 19.10
CA THR A 71 1.82 0.04 19.61
C THR A 71 0.49 0.25 18.91
N ASP A 72 -0.60 0.46 19.66
CA ASP A 72 -1.90 0.81 19.06
C ASP A 72 -1.82 2.17 18.38
N ILE A 73 -2.10 2.18 17.08
CA ILE A 73 -2.02 3.41 16.26
C ILE A 73 -3.08 4.45 16.63
N PHE A 74 -4.13 4.07 17.36
CA PHE A 74 -5.19 4.97 17.83
C PHE A 74 -4.97 5.46 19.26
N ALA A 75 -3.87 5.11 19.93
CA ALA A 75 -3.51 5.64 21.23
C ALA A 75 -3.36 7.17 21.18
N LYS A 76 -3.71 7.84 22.29
CA LYS A 76 -3.80 9.32 22.35
C LYS A 76 -2.46 10.05 22.12
N ASP A 77 -1.36 9.40 22.40
CA ASP A 77 0.01 9.91 22.30
C ASP A 77 0.66 9.62 20.94
N VAL A 78 -0.03 8.93 20.02
CA VAL A 78 0.50 8.64 18.69
C VAL A 78 0.46 9.89 17.80
N ASP A 79 1.64 10.31 17.35
CA ASP A 79 1.79 11.33 16.30
C ASP A 79 1.42 10.73 14.93
N VAL A 80 0.26 11.14 14.40
CA VAL A 80 -0.27 10.66 13.12
C VAL A 80 0.65 11.04 11.95
N THR A 81 1.36 12.14 12.03
CA THR A 81 2.30 12.56 10.98
C THR A 81 3.50 11.63 10.93
N GLN A 82 4.06 11.30 12.09
CA GLN A 82 5.12 10.30 12.18
C GLN A 82 4.63 8.91 11.75
N LEU A 83 3.45 8.49 12.18
CA LEU A 83 2.86 7.22 11.75
C LEU A 83 2.77 7.13 10.21
N ARG A 84 2.25 8.18 9.55
CA ARG A 84 2.13 8.24 8.08
C ARG A 84 3.47 8.35 7.35
N THR A 85 4.53 8.77 8.04
CA THR A 85 5.90 8.69 7.52
C THR A 85 6.39 7.23 7.51
N LYS A 86 6.04 6.46 8.55
CA LYS A 86 6.41 5.05 8.69
C LYS A 86 5.54 4.11 7.88
N ILE A 87 4.28 4.46 7.66
CA ILE A 87 3.32 3.68 6.87
C ILE A 87 2.89 4.54 5.68
N GLY A 88 3.68 4.48 4.61
CA GLY A 88 3.44 5.22 3.36
C GLY A 88 2.28 4.64 2.54
N MET A 89 1.66 5.45 1.69
CA MET A 89 0.56 5.02 0.83
C MET A 89 0.73 5.48 -0.62
N VAL A 90 0.49 4.56 -1.53
CA VAL A 90 0.37 4.77 -2.97
C VAL A 90 -1.07 4.54 -3.37
N PHE A 91 -1.69 5.54 -3.98
CA PHE A 91 -3.11 5.51 -4.35
C PHE A 91 -3.32 4.86 -5.72
N GLN A 92 -4.54 4.40 -5.96
CA GLN A 92 -4.98 3.79 -7.21
C GLN A 92 -4.72 4.71 -8.41
N LYS A 93 -5.10 5.98 -8.30
CA LYS A 93 -4.77 7.00 -9.30
C LYS A 93 -3.47 7.68 -8.92
N ALA A 94 -2.49 7.66 -9.81
CA ALA A 94 -1.28 8.43 -9.63
C ALA A 94 -1.60 9.90 -9.33
N ASN A 95 -0.99 10.43 -8.28
CA ASN A 95 -1.25 11.78 -7.78
C ASN A 95 0.06 12.55 -7.52
N PRO A 96 0.92 12.71 -8.55
CA PRO A 96 2.09 13.54 -8.39
C PRO A 96 1.67 14.98 -8.07
N PHE A 97 2.43 15.65 -7.23
CA PHE A 97 2.22 17.07 -6.98
C PHE A 97 2.48 17.87 -8.25
N PRO A 98 1.82 19.02 -8.49
CA PRO A 98 2.05 19.90 -9.64
C PRO A 98 3.38 20.67 -9.49
N MET A 99 4.45 19.91 -9.33
CA MET A 99 5.83 20.35 -9.11
C MET A 99 6.76 19.60 -10.05
N SER A 100 8.07 19.91 -9.98
CA SER A 100 9.08 19.14 -10.70
C SER A 100 9.17 17.69 -10.22
N ILE A 101 9.78 16.82 -11.03
CA ILE A 101 10.08 15.43 -10.65
C ILE A 101 10.93 15.44 -9.36
N TYR A 102 11.97 16.28 -9.33
CA TYR A 102 12.85 16.46 -8.18
C TYR A 102 12.06 16.86 -6.92
N ASP A 103 11.24 17.91 -7.03
CA ASP A 103 10.54 18.46 -5.87
C ASP A 103 9.46 17.48 -5.33
N ASN A 104 8.87 16.64 -6.18
CA ASN A 104 7.99 15.57 -5.71
C ASN A 104 8.70 14.64 -4.73
N ILE A 105 9.94 14.25 -5.00
CA ILE A 105 10.72 13.35 -4.14
C ILE A 105 11.26 14.09 -2.93
N ALA A 106 11.84 15.28 -3.15
CA ALA A 106 12.46 16.08 -2.08
C ALA A 106 11.46 16.67 -1.08
N TYR A 107 10.15 16.65 -1.38
CA TYR A 107 9.11 17.27 -0.56
C TYR A 107 9.05 16.69 0.85
N GLY A 108 8.92 15.37 0.97
CA GLY A 108 8.86 14.68 2.27
C GLY A 108 10.14 14.88 3.11
N PRO A 109 11.34 14.59 2.58
CA PRO A 109 12.61 14.85 3.26
C PRO A 109 12.78 16.30 3.74
N ARG A 110 12.36 17.29 2.95
CA ARG A 110 12.38 18.69 3.40
C ARG A 110 11.46 18.94 4.60
N LEU A 111 10.28 18.33 4.64
CA LEU A 111 9.37 18.40 5.80
C LEU A 111 9.98 17.74 7.04
N GLN A 112 10.82 16.72 6.88
CA GLN A 112 11.60 16.09 7.95
C GLN A 112 12.81 16.93 8.38
N GLY A 113 13.02 18.13 7.80
CA GLY A 113 14.06 19.05 8.18
C GLY A 113 15.38 18.91 7.41
N ILE A 114 15.45 18.03 6.39
CA ILE A 114 16.64 17.90 5.53
C ILE A 114 16.75 19.13 4.64
N ARG A 115 17.83 19.91 4.84
CA ARG A 115 18.10 21.16 4.11
C ARG A 115 19.34 21.10 3.22
N SER A 116 20.21 20.11 3.46
CA SER A 116 21.43 19.91 2.67
C SER A 116 21.06 19.56 1.24
N ARG A 117 21.57 20.34 0.28
CA ARG A 117 21.34 20.09 -1.15
C ARG A 117 21.94 18.76 -1.58
N ALA A 118 23.15 18.46 -1.13
CA ALA A 118 23.82 17.19 -1.47
C ALA A 118 23.06 15.98 -0.95
N GLU A 119 22.53 16.05 0.30
CA GLU A 119 21.72 14.98 0.88
C GLU A 119 20.39 14.80 0.15
N LEU A 120 19.73 15.91 -0.22
CA LEU A 120 18.51 15.84 -1.02
C LEU A 120 18.75 15.24 -2.42
N ASP A 121 19.87 15.60 -3.07
CA ASP A 121 20.24 15.08 -4.38
C ASP A 121 20.46 13.55 -4.30
N GLU A 122 21.13 13.06 -3.25
CA GLU A 122 21.31 11.63 -2.99
C GLU A 122 19.97 10.90 -2.74
N ILE A 123 19.12 11.47 -1.87
CA ILE A 123 17.79 10.88 -1.59
C ILE A 123 16.95 10.80 -2.87
N VAL A 124 16.94 11.84 -3.68
CA VAL A 124 16.21 11.88 -4.95
C VAL A 124 16.71 10.79 -5.91
N GLU A 125 18.03 10.71 -6.10
CA GLU A 125 18.62 9.69 -6.97
C GLU A 125 18.30 8.27 -6.49
N VAL A 126 18.54 7.98 -5.22
CA VAL A 126 18.28 6.65 -4.62
C VAL A 126 16.80 6.28 -4.72
N SER A 127 15.90 7.21 -4.40
CA SER A 127 14.46 6.95 -4.44
C SER A 127 13.96 6.68 -5.86
N LEU A 128 14.45 7.42 -6.85
CA LEU A 128 14.10 7.20 -8.26
C LEU A 128 14.70 5.89 -8.81
N LYS A 129 15.91 5.50 -8.36
CA LYS A 129 16.51 4.20 -8.67
C LYS A 129 15.70 3.06 -8.06
N ASN A 130 15.35 3.17 -6.77
CA ASN A 130 14.55 2.18 -6.07
C ASN A 130 13.15 2.02 -6.68
N ALA A 131 12.61 3.04 -7.32
CA ALA A 131 11.34 2.99 -8.04
C ALA A 131 11.49 2.66 -9.54
N ALA A 132 12.68 2.22 -9.99
CA ALA A 132 12.99 1.85 -11.37
C ALA A 132 12.59 2.91 -12.41
N ILE A 133 12.79 4.21 -12.10
CA ILE A 133 12.44 5.33 -12.99
C ILE A 133 13.60 6.32 -13.22
N TRP A 134 14.75 6.11 -12.56
CA TRP A 134 15.90 7.00 -12.65
C TRP A 134 16.34 7.25 -14.10
N ASP A 135 16.59 6.21 -14.88
CA ASP A 135 17.10 6.32 -16.24
C ASP A 135 16.14 7.04 -17.19
N GLU A 136 14.84 6.98 -16.89
CA GLU A 136 13.81 7.68 -17.66
C GLU A 136 13.68 9.17 -17.26
N THR A 137 14.26 9.60 -16.12
CA THR A 137 13.99 10.92 -15.54
C THR A 137 15.24 11.75 -15.20
N LYS A 138 16.42 11.16 -15.11
CA LYS A 138 17.67 11.81 -14.66
C LYS A 138 18.02 13.10 -15.40
N ASP A 139 17.74 13.17 -16.72
CA ASP A 139 18.05 14.34 -17.56
C ASP A 139 16.94 15.40 -17.54
N ARG A 140 15.84 15.14 -16.82
CA ARG A 140 14.66 16.03 -16.78
C ARG A 140 14.05 16.22 -15.38
N LEU A 141 14.86 16.09 -14.33
CA LEU A 141 14.42 16.22 -12.94
C LEU A 141 13.70 17.53 -12.61
N LYS A 142 14.04 18.61 -13.31
CA LYS A 142 13.42 19.94 -13.17
C LYS A 142 12.12 20.12 -13.98
N LYS A 143 11.76 19.15 -14.83
CA LYS A 143 10.49 19.19 -15.58
C LYS A 143 9.31 18.82 -14.69
N SER A 144 8.12 19.27 -15.11
CA SER A 144 6.88 18.96 -14.39
C SER A 144 6.64 17.44 -14.31
N ALA A 145 6.32 16.95 -13.12
CA ALA A 145 5.93 15.56 -12.92
C ALA A 145 4.66 15.16 -13.68
N LEU A 146 3.78 16.13 -13.97
CA LEU A 146 2.56 15.91 -14.74
C LEU A 146 2.82 15.59 -16.22
N SER A 147 4.04 15.85 -16.73
CA SER A 147 4.43 15.51 -18.11
C SER A 147 4.83 14.04 -18.29
N LEU A 148 4.88 13.27 -17.23
CA LEU A 148 5.18 11.84 -17.24
C LEU A 148 3.98 11.02 -17.72
N SER A 149 4.21 9.83 -18.31
CA SER A 149 3.16 8.86 -18.61
C SER A 149 2.51 8.32 -17.32
N GLY A 150 1.33 7.73 -17.39
CA GLY A 150 0.62 7.20 -16.23
C GLY A 150 1.47 6.22 -15.40
N GLY A 151 2.13 5.25 -16.04
CA GLY A 151 3.02 4.32 -15.35
C GLY A 151 4.27 4.99 -14.76
N GLN A 152 4.81 6.03 -15.41
CA GLN A 152 5.90 6.83 -14.87
C GLN A 152 5.44 7.64 -13.66
N GLN A 153 4.25 8.25 -13.73
CA GLN A 153 3.65 8.98 -12.58
C GLN A 153 3.43 8.05 -11.39
N GLN A 154 2.97 6.83 -11.62
CA GLN A 154 2.77 5.86 -10.55
C GLN A 154 4.09 5.46 -9.88
N ARG A 155 5.14 5.15 -10.67
CA ARG A 155 6.47 4.88 -10.13
C ARG A 155 7.08 6.10 -9.42
N LEU A 156 6.80 7.32 -9.89
CA LEU A 156 7.18 8.55 -9.19
C LEU A 156 6.48 8.66 -7.83
N CYS A 157 5.19 8.32 -7.73
CA CYS A 157 4.47 8.31 -6.45
C CYS A 157 5.04 7.25 -5.49
N ILE A 158 5.47 6.09 -6.01
CA ILE A 158 6.20 5.09 -5.22
C ILE A 158 7.54 5.68 -4.74
N ALA A 159 8.35 6.27 -5.63
CA ALA A 159 9.62 6.92 -5.27
C ALA A 159 9.44 7.99 -4.19
N ARG A 160 8.38 8.81 -4.30
CA ARG A 160 8.03 9.83 -3.29
C ARG A 160 7.75 9.21 -1.93
N SER A 161 7.04 8.10 -1.90
CA SER A 161 6.76 7.38 -0.64
C SER A 161 8.03 6.76 -0.04
N LEU A 162 8.94 6.24 -0.88
CA LEU A 162 10.21 5.66 -0.44
C LEU A 162 11.21 6.70 0.10
N ALA A 163 11.13 7.96 -0.37
CA ALA A 163 12.05 9.03 0.00
C ALA A 163 12.06 9.35 1.51
N VAL A 164 10.96 9.07 2.20
CA VAL A 164 10.85 9.24 3.66
C VAL A 164 11.21 7.98 4.46
N ARG A 165 11.67 6.92 3.79
CA ARG A 165 12.09 5.63 4.35
C ARG A 165 11.01 5.02 5.25
N PRO A 166 9.84 4.65 4.69
CA PRO A 166 8.79 3.98 5.44
C PRO A 166 9.21 2.57 5.83
N ASP A 167 8.56 1.98 6.83
CA ASP A 167 8.70 0.57 7.17
C ASP A 167 7.66 -0.27 6.42
N VAL A 168 6.52 0.34 6.11
CA VAL A 168 5.40 -0.28 5.39
C VAL A 168 4.96 0.58 4.22
N LEU A 169 4.75 -0.03 3.06
CA LEU A 169 4.22 0.60 1.87
C LEU A 169 2.85 0.00 1.52
N LEU A 170 1.81 0.80 1.68
CA LEU A 170 0.45 0.45 1.30
C LEU A 170 0.22 0.82 -0.17
N MET A 171 -0.33 -0.08 -0.97
CA MET A 171 -0.61 0.14 -2.39
C MET A 171 -2.08 -0.19 -2.68
N ASP A 172 -2.87 0.82 -3.01
CA ASP A 172 -4.28 0.65 -3.35
C ASP A 172 -4.43 0.52 -4.86
N GLU A 173 -4.61 -0.68 -5.37
CA GLU A 173 -4.75 -1.01 -6.80
C GLU A 173 -3.76 -0.28 -7.74
N PRO A 174 -2.43 -0.33 -7.48
CA PRO A 174 -1.45 0.56 -8.12
C PRO A 174 -1.30 0.35 -9.63
N THR A 175 -1.88 -0.70 -10.18
CA THR A 175 -1.75 -1.11 -11.59
C THR A 175 -3.05 -1.06 -12.37
N SER A 176 -4.19 -0.74 -11.73
CA SER A 176 -5.53 -0.87 -12.33
C SER A 176 -5.78 -0.01 -13.57
N ALA A 177 -5.06 1.11 -13.70
CA ALA A 177 -5.19 2.04 -14.83
C ALA A 177 -3.98 2.01 -15.79
N LEU A 178 -3.14 0.97 -15.71
CA LEU A 178 -1.89 0.88 -16.46
C LEU A 178 -1.95 -0.19 -17.55
N ASP A 179 -1.12 0.01 -18.57
CA ASP A 179 -0.87 -0.99 -19.60
C ASP A 179 -0.09 -2.20 -19.04
N PRO A 180 -0.09 -3.35 -19.73
CA PRO A 180 0.57 -4.57 -19.26
C PRO A 180 2.08 -4.40 -19.01
N SER A 181 2.78 -3.60 -19.83
CA SER A 181 4.22 -3.35 -19.66
C SER A 181 4.50 -2.55 -18.40
N SER A 182 3.72 -1.50 -18.15
CA SER A 182 3.81 -0.68 -16.92
C SER A 182 3.42 -1.49 -15.68
N THR A 183 2.43 -2.38 -15.80
CA THR A 183 2.03 -3.30 -14.74
C THR A 183 3.18 -4.24 -14.36
N GLY A 184 3.82 -4.88 -15.34
CA GLY A 184 4.98 -5.75 -15.11
C GLY A 184 6.11 -5.05 -14.36
N LYS A 185 6.44 -3.80 -14.74
CA LYS A 185 7.46 -3.00 -14.06
C LYS A 185 7.12 -2.74 -12.58
N ILE A 186 5.83 -2.53 -12.23
CA ILE A 186 5.41 -2.33 -10.84
C ILE A 186 5.46 -3.65 -10.06
N GLU A 187 5.12 -4.78 -10.69
CA GLU A 187 5.24 -6.11 -10.07
C GLU A 187 6.70 -6.44 -9.75
N GLU A 188 7.61 -6.28 -10.72
CA GLU A 188 9.06 -6.45 -10.52
C GLU A 188 9.60 -5.52 -9.42
N LEU A 189 9.14 -4.28 -9.42
CA LEU A 189 9.48 -3.30 -8.40
C LEU A 189 9.03 -3.75 -7.00
N ALA A 190 7.80 -4.21 -6.85
CA ALA A 190 7.29 -4.70 -5.56
C ALA A 190 8.11 -5.89 -5.05
N LEU A 191 8.45 -6.84 -5.93
CA LEU A 191 9.31 -7.98 -5.59
C LEU A 191 10.73 -7.55 -5.15
N ALA A 192 11.30 -6.53 -5.77
CA ALA A 192 12.59 -5.98 -5.35
C ALA A 192 12.50 -5.25 -4.00
N LEU A 193 11.45 -4.46 -3.81
CA LEU A 193 11.25 -3.65 -2.61
C LEU A 193 11.00 -4.49 -1.35
N LYS A 194 10.38 -5.68 -1.45
CA LYS A 194 10.08 -6.51 -0.28
C LYS A 194 11.30 -6.93 0.52
N GLN A 195 12.50 -6.86 -0.05
CA GLN A 195 13.74 -7.14 0.67
C GLN A 195 13.97 -6.17 1.83
N ASN A 196 13.47 -4.93 1.71
CA ASN A 196 13.71 -3.86 2.68
C ASN A 196 12.42 -3.26 3.25
N TYR A 197 11.27 -3.53 2.64
CA TYR A 197 9.99 -2.92 2.98
C TYR A 197 8.91 -3.99 3.13
N THR A 198 8.00 -3.77 4.06
CA THR A 198 6.75 -4.53 4.11
C THR A 198 5.75 -3.91 3.13
N ILE A 199 5.12 -4.72 2.29
CA ILE A 199 4.18 -4.23 1.28
C ILE A 199 2.80 -4.83 1.53
N VAL A 200 1.77 -3.98 1.55
CA VAL A 200 0.37 -4.42 1.53
C VAL A 200 -0.26 -3.88 0.26
N ILE A 201 -0.70 -4.77 -0.61
CA ILE A 201 -1.26 -4.40 -1.92
C ILE A 201 -2.71 -4.84 -2.04
N VAL A 202 -3.60 -3.90 -2.37
CA VAL A 202 -4.95 -4.23 -2.83
C VAL A 202 -4.90 -4.48 -4.32
N THR A 203 -5.46 -5.58 -4.76
CA THR A 203 -5.64 -5.88 -6.19
C THR A 203 -6.92 -6.67 -6.44
N HIS A 204 -7.55 -6.40 -7.57
CA HIS A 204 -8.63 -7.24 -8.11
C HIS A 204 -8.11 -8.28 -9.13
N ASN A 205 -6.81 -8.24 -9.44
CA ASN A 205 -6.17 -9.20 -10.35
C ASN A 205 -5.57 -10.37 -9.55
N MET A 206 -6.28 -11.49 -9.55
CA MET A 206 -5.87 -12.71 -8.83
C MET A 206 -4.53 -13.26 -9.33
N GLN A 207 -4.27 -13.17 -10.64
CA GLN A 207 -2.99 -13.61 -11.20
C GLN A 207 -1.83 -12.74 -10.71
N GLN A 208 -2.03 -11.44 -10.54
CA GLN A 208 -1.05 -10.54 -9.93
C GLN A 208 -0.80 -10.96 -8.48
N ALA A 209 -1.85 -11.12 -7.66
CA ALA A 209 -1.69 -11.57 -6.28
C ALA A 209 -0.89 -12.87 -6.18
N ALA A 210 -1.25 -13.88 -7.00
CA ALA A 210 -0.58 -15.18 -7.02
C ALA A 210 0.91 -15.10 -7.41
N ARG A 211 1.28 -14.14 -8.29
CA ARG A 211 2.68 -14.01 -8.74
C ARG A 211 3.59 -13.29 -7.76
N ILE A 212 3.08 -12.26 -7.06
CA ILE A 212 3.98 -11.36 -6.33
C ILE A 212 3.85 -11.45 -4.80
N SER A 213 2.73 -11.95 -4.26
CA SER A 213 2.52 -11.94 -2.81
C SER A 213 3.04 -13.20 -2.11
N ASP A 214 3.48 -13.02 -0.88
CA ASP A 214 3.86 -14.11 0.03
C ASP A 214 2.66 -14.56 0.88
N GLN A 215 1.75 -13.63 1.17
CA GLN A 215 0.52 -13.84 1.92
C GLN A 215 -0.64 -13.24 1.15
N THR A 216 -1.78 -13.92 1.16
CA THR A 216 -3.02 -13.39 0.56
C THR A 216 -4.15 -13.43 1.57
N ALA A 217 -4.94 -12.35 1.60
CA ALA A 217 -6.13 -12.20 2.43
C ALA A 217 -7.35 -11.95 1.56
N PHE A 218 -8.35 -12.82 1.65
CA PHE A 218 -9.60 -12.69 0.92
C PHE A 218 -10.66 -11.99 1.76
N PHE A 219 -11.14 -10.85 1.25
CA PHE A 219 -12.20 -10.05 1.85
C PHE A 219 -13.52 -10.22 1.11
N LEU A 220 -14.62 -10.34 1.87
CA LEU A 220 -15.97 -10.41 1.34
C LEU A 220 -16.95 -9.69 2.28
N LEU A 221 -17.72 -8.74 1.76
CA LEU A 221 -18.76 -8.01 2.52
C LEU A 221 -18.29 -7.44 3.86
N GLY A 222 -17.06 -6.93 3.91
CA GLY A 222 -16.47 -6.34 5.12
C GLY A 222 -15.82 -7.34 6.07
N GLU A 223 -15.84 -8.63 5.76
CA GLU A 223 -15.24 -9.70 6.57
C GLU A 223 -13.92 -10.18 5.94
N LEU A 224 -12.98 -10.61 6.79
CA LEU A 224 -11.81 -11.39 6.38
C LEU A 224 -12.20 -12.88 6.38
N ILE A 225 -12.37 -13.44 5.19
CA ILE A 225 -12.84 -14.82 5.03
C ILE A 225 -11.71 -15.82 5.22
N GLU A 226 -10.58 -15.55 4.58
CA GLU A 226 -9.42 -16.42 4.63
C GLU A 226 -8.14 -15.61 4.49
N CYS A 227 -7.10 -15.98 5.23
CA CYS A 227 -5.79 -15.34 5.16
C CYS A 227 -4.72 -16.39 5.38
N GLY A 228 -3.75 -16.47 4.47
CA GLY A 228 -2.70 -17.48 4.56
C GLY A 228 -1.61 -17.29 3.53
N ASP A 229 -0.73 -18.28 3.46
CA ASP A 229 0.30 -18.38 2.41
C ASP A 229 -0.38 -18.36 1.04
N THR A 230 0.18 -17.57 0.13
CA THR A 230 -0.44 -17.33 -1.18
C THR A 230 -0.57 -18.61 -2.01
N GLU A 231 0.47 -19.44 -2.06
CA GLU A 231 0.44 -20.68 -2.84
C GLU A 231 -0.62 -21.63 -2.31
N THR A 232 -0.72 -21.75 -0.98
CA THR A 232 -1.72 -22.57 -0.31
C THR A 232 -3.14 -22.07 -0.57
N LEU A 233 -3.39 -20.76 -0.42
CA LEU A 233 -4.71 -20.18 -0.59
C LEU A 233 -5.22 -20.30 -2.04
N PHE A 234 -4.33 -20.20 -3.04
CA PHE A 234 -4.71 -20.34 -4.44
C PHE A 234 -4.83 -21.79 -4.91
N SER A 235 -4.12 -22.76 -4.28
CA SER A 235 -4.16 -24.17 -4.66
C SER A 235 -5.18 -24.99 -3.88
N THR A 236 -5.32 -24.74 -2.59
CA THR A 236 -6.16 -25.51 -1.65
C THR A 236 -6.83 -24.60 -0.63
N PRO A 237 -7.73 -23.68 -1.07
CA PRO A 237 -8.47 -22.81 -0.17
C PRO A 237 -9.30 -23.62 0.83
N GLN A 238 -9.35 -23.14 2.07
CA GLN A 238 -10.08 -23.81 3.15
C GLN A 238 -11.56 -23.42 3.20
N ASP A 239 -11.90 -22.20 2.77
CA ASP A 239 -13.26 -21.69 2.73
C ASP A 239 -13.84 -21.80 1.31
N SER A 240 -15.04 -22.38 1.19
CA SER A 240 -15.73 -22.55 -0.10
C SER A 240 -16.02 -21.23 -0.83
N ARG A 241 -16.13 -20.11 -0.10
CA ARG A 241 -16.31 -18.77 -0.68
C ARG A 241 -15.02 -18.30 -1.33
N THR A 242 -13.86 -18.63 -0.76
CA THR A 242 -12.54 -18.38 -1.35
C THR A 242 -12.37 -19.20 -2.63
N GLU A 243 -12.71 -20.49 -2.60
CA GLU A 243 -12.66 -21.36 -3.79
C GLU A 243 -13.54 -20.81 -4.91
N ALA A 244 -14.80 -20.45 -4.59
CA ALA A 244 -15.73 -19.90 -5.56
C ALA A 244 -15.21 -18.60 -6.20
N TYR A 245 -14.58 -17.70 -5.39
CA TYR A 245 -14.01 -16.47 -5.88
C TYR A 245 -12.82 -16.70 -6.81
N ILE A 246 -11.86 -17.55 -6.41
CA ILE A 246 -10.65 -17.85 -7.18
C ILE A 246 -10.98 -18.55 -8.50
N THR A 247 -11.98 -19.45 -8.50
CA THR A 247 -12.39 -20.20 -9.71
C THR A 247 -13.34 -19.42 -10.61
N GLY A 248 -13.69 -18.18 -10.27
CA GLY A 248 -14.63 -17.37 -11.06
C GLY A 248 -16.08 -17.83 -11.01
N ARG A 249 -16.43 -18.67 -10.04
CA ARG A 249 -17.82 -19.17 -9.81
C ARG A 249 -18.59 -18.29 -8.84
N PHE A 250 -18.04 -17.12 -8.56
CA PHE A 250 -18.61 -16.14 -7.66
C PHE A 250 -19.60 -15.27 -8.40
N GLY A 251 -20.90 -15.42 -8.12
CA GLY A 251 -21.99 -14.68 -8.73
C GLY A 251 -23.28 -14.86 -7.93
#